data_dccfcea96a54673c2ea59ab8b77b7986
#
_entry.id   dccfcea96a54673c2ea59ab8b77b7986
#
_cell.length_a   1.000
_cell.length_b   1.000
_cell.length_c   1.000
_cell.angle_alpha   90.00
_cell.angle_beta   90.00
_cell.angle_gamma   90.00
#
_symmetry.space_group_name_H-M   'P 1'
#
loop_
_entity.id
_entity.type
_entity.pdbx_description
1 polymer ?
#
loop_
_entity_poly.entity_id
_entity_poly.type
_entity_poly.pdbx_seq_one_letter_code
_entity_poly.pdbx_strand_id
1 'polypeptide(L)'
;MGSQPTTAVTFYEPHRRAGYAQQFNLGLQRELPGGAIVEVSYIANLSRKLPSSNLSVNQIHPALLGPNNQTQRDRPFPQFSNVTINLPAFGVSSYHAGLVRFEKRFSRGLNIQSTYTWSKFLNNVDEGGSVLGNEGNPYSDFYNRRADWGPSENDIRHRFTWSSVYEIPVGKGRVNLGRPDPRIDGEI
;
A
#
# COMPACT_ATOMS: atom_id res chain seq x y z
N MET A 1 7.30 49.60 11.27
CA MET A 1 7.56 48.16 11.18
C MET A 1 6.48 47.44 11.98
N GLY A 2 5.54 46.78 11.34
CA GLY A 2 4.52 46.00 12.04
C GLY A 2 5.16 44.74 12.66
N SER A 3 4.89 44.47 13.92
CA SER A 3 5.36 43.24 14.57
C SER A 3 4.82 42.02 13.83
N GLN A 4 5.68 41.06 13.54
CA GLN A 4 5.24 39.79 12.96
C GLN A 4 4.34 39.04 13.95
N PRO A 5 3.25 38.42 13.51
CA PRO A 5 2.42 37.64 14.39
C PRO A 5 3.21 36.42 14.86
N THR A 6 3.21 36.19 16.18
CA THR A 6 3.95 35.09 16.81
C THR A 6 3.05 33.91 17.20
N THR A 7 1.73 34.13 17.21
CA THR A 7 0.77 33.14 17.67
C THR A 7 0.36 32.21 16.54
N ALA A 8 0.60 30.91 16.72
CA ALA A 8 0.04 29.84 15.91
C ALA A 8 -1.22 29.27 16.57
N VAL A 9 -2.19 28.85 15.78
CA VAL A 9 -3.42 28.21 16.22
C VAL A 9 -3.56 26.85 15.57
N THR A 10 -3.88 25.84 16.38
CA THR A 10 -4.19 24.51 15.90
C THR A 10 -5.59 24.12 16.37
N PHE A 11 -6.39 23.56 15.47
CA PHE A 11 -7.73 23.12 15.79
C PHE A 11 -8.06 21.79 15.10
N TYR A 12 -9.07 21.08 15.60
CA TYR A 12 -9.62 19.88 14.98
C TYR A 12 -10.80 20.24 14.10
N GLU A 13 -10.97 19.49 13.00
CA GLU A 13 -12.14 19.64 12.14
C GLU A 13 -13.43 19.39 12.94
N PRO A 14 -14.34 20.38 13.06
CA PRO A 14 -15.53 20.26 13.93
C PRO A 14 -16.50 19.15 13.49
N HIS A 15 -16.53 18.83 12.20
CA HIS A 15 -17.42 17.83 11.59
C HIS A 15 -16.65 16.63 11.07
N ARG A 16 -15.54 16.30 11.71
CA ARG A 16 -14.73 15.14 11.33
C ARG A 16 -15.56 13.86 11.31
N ARG A 17 -15.55 13.18 10.19
CA ARG A 17 -16.20 11.88 10.03
C ARG A 17 -15.16 10.77 10.10
N ALA A 18 -15.58 9.60 10.62
CA ALA A 18 -14.71 8.43 10.64
C ALA A 18 -14.31 8.02 9.21
N GLY A 19 -13.04 7.65 9.06
CA GLY A 19 -12.54 7.02 7.85
C GLY A 19 -13.17 5.65 7.66
N TYR A 20 -13.31 5.22 6.41
CA TYR A 20 -13.81 3.90 6.07
C TYR A 20 -13.07 3.33 4.86
N ALA A 21 -13.05 2.01 4.78
CA ALA A 21 -12.53 1.27 3.64
C ALA A 21 -13.61 0.32 3.09
N GLN A 22 -13.67 0.24 1.77
CA GLN A 22 -14.50 -0.72 1.03
C GLN A 22 -13.55 -1.72 0.37
N GLN A 23 -13.76 -3.00 0.66
CA GLN A 23 -12.96 -4.07 0.10
C GLN A 23 -13.80 -4.95 -0.80
N PHE A 24 -13.25 -5.28 -1.96
CA PHE A 24 -13.85 -6.15 -2.94
C PHE A 24 -12.87 -7.27 -3.26
N ASN A 25 -13.36 -8.48 -3.33
CA ASN A 25 -12.61 -9.64 -3.77
C ASN A 25 -13.49 -10.50 -4.67
N LEU A 26 -12.97 -10.81 -5.85
CA LEU A 26 -13.58 -11.74 -6.80
C LEU A 26 -12.50 -12.71 -7.25
N GLY A 27 -12.72 -14.01 -7.00
CA GLY A 27 -11.77 -15.06 -7.36
C GLY A 27 -12.44 -16.18 -8.16
N LEU A 28 -11.70 -16.74 -9.09
CA LEU A 28 -12.06 -17.92 -9.84
C LEU A 28 -10.92 -18.93 -9.73
N GLN A 29 -11.24 -20.13 -9.30
CA GLN A 29 -10.29 -21.23 -9.13
C GLN A 29 -10.68 -22.40 -10.03
N ARG A 30 -9.67 -23.03 -10.66
CA ARG A 30 -9.86 -24.23 -11.45
C ARG A 30 -8.76 -25.24 -11.20
N GLU A 31 -9.16 -26.48 -11.06
CA GLU A 31 -8.24 -27.61 -11.07
C GLU A 31 -7.90 -28.00 -12.51
N LEU A 32 -6.61 -28.20 -12.74
CA LEU A 32 -6.05 -28.61 -14.03
C LEU A 32 -5.65 -30.11 -13.98
N PRO A 33 -5.55 -30.78 -15.14
CA PRO A 33 -5.03 -32.13 -15.21
C PRO A 33 -3.67 -32.27 -14.51
N GLY A 34 -3.48 -33.35 -13.75
CA GLY A 34 -2.25 -33.59 -12.99
C GLY A 34 -2.22 -32.99 -11.59
N GLY A 35 -3.37 -32.59 -11.04
CA GLY A 35 -3.50 -32.11 -9.65
C GLY A 35 -2.94 -30.70 -9.43
N ALA A 36 -2.85 -29.91 -10.49
CA ALA A 36 -2.49 -28.51 -10.38
C ALA A 36 -3.75 -27.66 -10.22
N ILE A 37 -3.63 -26.55 -9.49
CA ILE A 37 -4.69 -25.57 -9.25
C ILE A 37 -4.23 -24.22 -9.76
N VAL A 38 -5.08 -23.55 -10.50
CA VAL A 38 -4.90 -22.15 -10.89
C VAL A 38 -6.03 -21.33 -10.31
N GLU A 39 -5.68 -20.22 -9.69
CA GLU A 39 -6.60 -19.22 -9.18
C GLU A 39 -6.28 -17.86 -9.82
N VAL A 40 -7.31 -17.18 -10.28
CA VAL A 40 -7.24 -15.80 -10.75
C VAL A 40 -8.16 -14.97 -9.88
N SER A 41 -7.64 -13.92 -9.27
CA SER A 41 -8.39 -13.07 -8.34
C SER A 41 -8.21 -11.59 -8.68
N TYR A 42 -9.26 -10.83 -8.46
CA TYR A 42 -9.23 -9.38 -8.43
C TYR A 42 -9.52 -8.90 -7.02
N ILE A 43 -8.68 -8.00 -6.52
CA ILE A 43 -8.79 -7.41 -5.20
C ILE A 43 -8.81 -5.88 -5.36
N ALA A 44 -9.74 -5.22 -4.68
CA ALA A 44 -9.74 -3.78 -4.58
C ALA A 44 -9.95 -3.33 -3.13
N ASN A 45 -9.26 -2.27 -2.75
CA ASN A 45 -9.43 -1.58 -1.46
C ASN A 45 -9.53 -0.08 -1.73
N LEU A 46 -10.70 0.50 -1.42
CA LEU A 46 -10.99 1.90 -1.61
C LEU A 46 -11.22 2.54 -0.25
N SER A 47 -10.29 3.40 0.17
CA SER A 47 -10.40 4.09 1.45
C SER A 47 -10.73 5.56 1.27
N ARG A 48 -11.53 6.09 2.17
CA ARG A 48 -12.00 7.48 2.16
C ARG A 48 -11.95 8.05 3.57
N LYS A 49 -11.79 9.38 3.64
CA LYS A 49 -11.73 10.13 4.91
C LYS A 49 -10.64 9.61 5.85
N LEU A 50 -9.52 9.14 5.27
CA LEU A 50 -8.37 8.76 6.07
C LEU A 50 -7.83 9.99 6.80
N PRO A 51 -7.38 9.84 8.04
CA PRO A 51 -6.65 10.89 8.70
C PRO A 51 -5.39 11.21 7.88
N SER A 52 -5.11 12.49 7.74
CA SER A 52 -3.89 12.97 7.12
C SER A 52 -3.10 13.79 8.12
N SER A 53 -1.84 14.13 7.82
CA SER A 53 -1.05 15.01 8.65
C SER A 53 -1.68 16.37 8.82
N ASN A 54 -1.12 17.14 9.73
CA ASN A 54 -1.52 18.50 10.02
C ASN A 54 -1.48 19.37 8.75
N LEU A 55 -2.56 20.08 8.48
CA LEU A 55 -2.72 20.89 7.29
C LEU A 55 -2.75 22.38 7.66
N SER A 56 -1.80 23.16 7.12
CA SER A 56 -1.84 24.60 7.23
C SER A 56 -2.90 25.17 6.29
N VAL A 57 -3.85 25.90 6.85
CA VAL A 57 -4.90 26.62 6.11
C VAL A 57 -4.58 28.09 5.94
N ASN A 58 -3.46 28.55 6.50
CA ASN A 58 -3.00 29.94 6.40
C ASN A 58 -2.00 30.13 5.25
N GLN A 59 -2.26 29.44 4.13
CA GLN A 59 -1.48 29.57 2.89
C GLN A 59 -2.00 30.74 2.06
N ILE A 60 -1.09 31.45 1.39
CA ILE A 60 -1.47 32.50 0.42
C ILE A 60 -2.17 31.82 -0.76
N HIS A 61 -3.30 32.39 -1.18
CA HIS A 61 -4.04 31.84 -2.32
C HIS A 61 -3.14 31.88 -3.59
N PRO A 62 -3.10 30.80 -4.40
CA PRO A 62 -2.24 30.73 -5.58
C PRO A 62 -2.36 31.89 -6.56
N ALA A 63 -3.56 32.45 -6.70
CA ALA A 63 -3.78 33.62 -7.55
C ALA A 63 -3.10 34.92 -7.06
N LEU A 64 -2.68 34.96 -5.80
CA LEU A 64 -1.95 36.06 -5.19
C LEU A 64 -0.44 35.83 -5.15
N LEU A 65 0.03 34.66 -5.60
CA LEU A 65 1.46 34.38 -5.66
C LEU A 65 2.09 35.15 -6.78
N GLY A 66 3.15 35.90 -6.46
CA GLY A 66 3.90 36.72 -7.41
C GLY A 66 5.09 37.39 -6.74
N PRO A 67 5.97 38.05 -7.49
CA PRO A 67 7.23 38.59 -6.96
C PRO A 67 7.05 39.63 -5.84
N ASN A 68 5.86 40.23 -5.71
CA ASN A 68 5.57 41.25 -4.70
C ASN A 68 4.48 40.88 -3.69
N ASN A 69 3.90 39.66 -3.78
CA ASN A 69 2.69 39.29 -3.04
C ASN A 69 2.94 38.06 -2.15
N GLN A 70 3.98 38.10 -1.34
CA GLN A 70 4.28 36.99 -0.40
C GLN A 70 4.43 37.50 1.03
N THR A 71 3.52 38.40 1.41
CA THR A 71 3.56 38.99 2.73
C THR A 71 2.56 38.32 3.68
N GLN A 72 2.77 38.50 4.96
CA GLN A 72 1.84 38.04 5.99
C GLN A 72 0.42 38.58 5.80
N ARG A 73 0.28 39.77 5.18
CA ARG A 73 -1.01 40.42 4.91
C ARG A 73 -1.83 39.72 3.83
N ASP A 74 -1.18 38.97 2.95
CA ASP A 74 -1.84 38.26 1.84
C ASP A 74 -2.39 36.90 2.25
N ARG A 75 -2.17 36.50 3.51
CA ARG A 75 -2.69 35.27 4.09
C ARG A 75 -4.16 35.43 4.53
N PRO A 76 -4.97 34.35 4.50
CA PRO A 76 -6.37 34.38 4.98
C PRO A 76 -6.52 34.86 6.43
N PHE A 77 -5.55 34.54 7.27
CA PHE A 77 -5.53 34.91 8.69
C PHE A 77 -4.23 35.64 9.02
N PRO A 78 -4.10 36.92 8.62
CA PRO A 78 -2.84 37.64 8.75
C PRO A 78 -2.44 37.93 10.21
N GLN A 79 -3.38 37.85 11.16
CA GLN A 79 -3.15 38.01 12.59
C GLN A 79 -2.43 36.81 13.23
N PHE A 80 -2.39 35.65 12.56
CA PHE A 80 -1.74 34.46 13.05
C PHE A 80 -0.51 34.10 12.22
N SER A 81 0.55 33.61 12.84
CA SER A 81 1.73 33.10 12.14
C SER A 81 1.41 31.84 11.35
N ASN A 82 0.60 30.96 11.91
CA ASN A 82 0.05 29.79 11.24
C ASN A 82 -1.33 29.42 11.80
N VAL A 83 -2.15 28.79 10.95
CA VAL A 83 -3.43 28.19 11.34
C VAL A 83 -3.47 26.78 10.78
N THR A 84 -3.55 25.78 11.66
CA THR A 84 -3.36 24.38 11.32
C THR A 84 -4.59 23.55 11.69
N ILE A 85 -5.09 22.77 10.77
CA ILE A 85 -6.05 21.70 11.10
C ILE A 85 -5.24 20.46 11.49
N ASN A 86 -5.52 19.94 12.67
CA ASN A 86 -4.88 18.74 13.17
C ASN A 86 -5.62 17.49 12.69
N LEU A 87 -4.88 16.55 12.08
CA LEU A 87 -5.37 15.26 11.61
C LEU A 87 -6.69 15.35 10.79
N PRO A 88 -6.78 16.20 9.76
CA PRO A 88 -8.01 16.30 8.98
C PRO A 88 -8.33 14.98 8.27
N ALA A 89 -9.63 14.71 8.07
CA ALA A 89 -10.11 13.48 7.42
C ALA A 89 -10.23 13.63 5.90
N PHE A 90 -9.17 14.06 5.23
CA PHE A 90 -9.16 14.35 3.79
C PHE A 90 -8.49 13.27 2.94
N GLY A 91 -7.89 12.29 3.58
CA GLY A 91 -7.16 11.24 2.91
C GLY A 91 -8.05 10.31 2.08
N VAL A 92 -7.53 9.96 0.93
CA VAL A 92 -8.15 9.04 -0.03
C VAL A 92 -7.10 8.07 -0.51
N SER A 93 -7.44 6.79 -0.60
CA SER A 93 -6.58 5.80 -1.24
C SER A 93 -7.39 4.85 -2.13
N SER A 94 -6.71 4.26 -3.10
CA SER A 94 -7.27 3.32 -4.05
C SER A 94 -6.21 2.29 -4.40
N TYR A 95 -6.45 1.04 -4.02
CA TYR A 95 -5.64 -0.10 -4.36
C TYR A 95 -6.44 -1.06 -5.24
N HIS A 96 -5.85 -1.49 -6.34
CA HIS A 96 -6.41 -2.49 -7.25
C HIS A 96 -5.32 -3.50 -7.59
N ALA A 97 -5.65 -4.78 -7.54
CA ALA A 97 -4.73 -5.85 -7.89
C ALA A 97 -5.42 -6.98 -8.65
N GLY A 98 -4.77 -7.44 -9.70
CA GLY A 98 -5.01 -8.74 -10.32
C GLY A 98 -3.96 -9.73 -9.82
N LEU A 99 -4.38 -10.91 -9.42
CA LEU A 99 -3.54 -11.94 -8.85
C LEU A 99 -3.76 -13.25 -9.60
N VAL A 100 -2.65 -13.91 -9.96
CA VAL A 100 -2.67 -15.26 -10.50
C VAL A 100 -1.83 -16.15 -9.60
N ARG A 101 -2.45 -17.17 -9.05
CA ARG A 101 -1.81 -18.18 -8.21
C ARG A 101 -1.82 -19.51 -8.92
N PHE A 102 -0.67 -20.17 -8.94
CA PHE A 102 -0.49 -21.54 -9.39
C PHE A 102 -0.01 -22.39 -8.23
N GLU A 103 -0.67 -23.52 -8.00
CA GLU A 103 -0.28 -24.50 -6.99
C GLU A 103 -0.30 -25.88 -7.62
N LYS A 104 0.80 -26.63 -7.44
CA LYS A 104 0.86 -28.06 -7.78
C LYS A 104 1.23 -28.81 -6.51
N ARG A 105 0.26 -29.53 -5.98
CA ARG A 105 0.44 -30.36 -4.78
C ARG A 105 1.21 -31.64 -5.12
N PHE A 106 1.89 -32.13 -4.13
CA PHE A 106 2.80 -33.28 -4.21
C PHE A 106 2.45 -34.29 -5.30
N SER A 107 3.21 -34.24 -6.39
CA SER A 107 3.21 -35.25 -7.43
C SER A 107 4.64 -35.71 -7.59
N ARG A 108 4.92 -36.99 -7.33
CA ARG A 108 6.28 -37.57 -7.38
C ARG A 108 7.31 -36.82 -6.52
N GLY A 109 6.89 -36.39 -5.33
CA GLY A 109 7.76 -35.70 -4.36
C GLY A 109 7.96 -34.20 -4.60
N LEU A 110 7.31 -33.58 -5.59
CA LEU A 110 7.45 -32.16 -5.89
C LEU A 110 6.18 -31.37 -5.56
N ASN A 111 6.34 -30.33 -4.76
CA ASN A 111 5.32 -29.30 -4.51
C ASN A 111 5.81 -27.95 -5.05
N ILE A 112 4.98 -27.25 -5.77
CA ILE A 112 5.29 -25.91 -6.32
C ILE A 112 4.12 -25.00 -6.01
N GLN A 113 4.45 -23.80 -5.53
CA GLN A 113 3.51 -22.69 -5.40
C GLN A 113 4.13 -21.44 -6.02
N SER A 114 3.41 -20.78 -6.89
CA SER A 114 3.82 -19.48 -7.43
C SER A 114 2.65 -18.50 -7.43
N THR A 115 2.95 -17.24 -7.20
CA THR A 115 1.95 -16.17 -7.23
C THR A 115 2.53 -14.98 -7.97
N TYR A 116 1.76 -14.47 -8.91
CA TYR A 116 2.04 -13.22 -9.60
C TYR A 116 0.95 -12.22 -9.28
N THR A 117 1.34 -11.03 -8.85
CA THR A 117 0.43 -9.91 -8.56
C THR A 117 0.81 -8.73 -9.44
N TRP A 118 -0.17 -8.21 -10.15
CA TRP A 118 -0.09 -6.93 -10.83
C TRP A 118 -1.02 -5.96 -10.14
N SER A 119 -0.47 -4.87 -9.59
CA SER A 119 -1.23 -3.95 -8.76
C SER A 119 -0.96 -2.48 -9.08
N LYS A 120 -1.88 -1.64 -8.64
CA LYS A 120 -1.74 -0.19 -8.64
C LYS A 120 -2.29 0.37 -7.35
N PHE A 121 -1.44 1.12 -6.65
CA PHE A 121 -1.80 1.81 -5.43
C PHE A 121 -1.65 3.31 -5.61
N LEU A 122 -2.77 4.03 -5.48
CA LEU A 122 -2.83 5.48 -5.57
C LEU A 122 -3.37 6.03 -4.25
N ASN A 123 -2.81 7.16 -3.83
CA ASN A 123 -3.32 7.89 -2.67
C ASN A 123 -2.95 9.38 -2.75
N ASN A 124 -3.38 10.14 -1.75
CA ASN A 124 -2.98 11.53 -1.53
C ASN A 124 -2.54 11.77 -0.08
N VAL A 125 -2.12 10.70 0.62
CA VAL A 125 -1.76 10.73 2.04
C VAL A 125 -0.54 9.87 2.34
N ASP A 126 0.37 9.70 1.38
CA ASP A 126 1.65 9.08 1.66
C ASP A 126 2.44 9.96 2.61
N GLU A 127 2.58 9.46 3.80
CA GLU A 127 3.42 10.05 4.82
C GLU A 127 4.54 9.05 5.10
N GLY A 128 5.73 9.44 4.76
CA GLY A 128 6.93 8.73 5.19
C GLY A 128 7.12 8.87 6.69
N GLY A 129 6.23 8.31 7.49
CA GLY A 129 6.42 8.28 8.93
C GLY A 129 5.15 8.56 9.74
N SER A 130 5.05 7.91 10.79
CA SER A 130 4.21 8.07 11.99
C SER A 130 2.82 8.72 11.82
N VAL A 131 1.81 7.90 11.97
CA VAL A 131 0.41 8.31 12.21
C VAL A 131 0.26 9.29 13.39
N LEU A 132 1.31 9.50 14.17
CA LEU A 132 1.36 10.36 15.35
C LEU A 132 2.42 11.49 15.24
N GLY A 133 3.18 11.56 14.16
CA GLY A 133 4.24 12.54 13.97
C GLY A 133 3.77 13.79 13.24
N ASN A 134 4.11 14.94 13.77
CA ASN A 134 3.89 16.26 13.19
C ASN A 134 4.76 16.54 11.94
N GLU A 135 5.29 15.54 11.30
CA GLU A 135 6.29 15.72 10.25
C GLU A 135 5.63 15.54 8.89
N GLY A 136 5.46 16.63 8.22
CA GLY A 136 5.00 16.70 6.85
C GLY A 136 3.64 17.37 6.69
N ASN A 137 3.57 18.24 5.73
CA ASN A 137 2.30 18.72 5.21
C ASN A 137 1.91 17.79 4.07
N PRO A 138 0.91 16.91 4.22
CA PRO A 138 0.57 15.92 3.21
C PRO A 138 0.05 16.55 1.92
N TYR A 139 -0.33 17.80 1.99
CA TYR A 139 -0.83 18.55 0.85
C TYR A 139 0.08 19.72 0.52
N SER A 140 0.57 19.75 -0.72
CA SER A 140 1.37 20.84 -1.26
C SER A 140 0.57 22.14 -1.32
N ASP A 141 -0.72 22.04 -1.61
CA ASP A 141 -1.64 23.15 -1.77
C ASP A 141 -2.98 22.85 -1.09
N PHE A 142 -3.31 23.65 -0.07
CA PHE A 142 -4.61 23.58 0.59
C PHE A 142 -5.78 23.79 -0.38
N TYR A 143 -5.61 24.65 -1.38
CA TYR A 143 -6.65 24.98 -2.35
C TYR A 143 -6.82 23.94 -3.44
N ASN A 144 -5.78 23.11 -3.71
CA ASN A 144 -5.81 22.09 -4.74
C ASN A 144 -5.26 20.73 -4.24
N ARG A 145 -5.95 20.11 -3.33
CA ARG A 145 -5.58 18.79 -2.76
C ARG A 145 -5.55 17.65 -3.78
N ARG A 146 -6.13 17.84 -4.97
CA ARG A 146 -6.06 16.85 -6.05
C ARG A 146 -4.69 16.77 -6.70
N ALA A 147 -3.88 17.81 -6.57
CA ALA A 147 -2.51 17.81 -7.09
C ALA A 147 -1.63 16.75 -6.44
N ASP A 148 -1.92 16.39 -5.18
CA ASP A 148 -1.17 15.37 -4.44
C ASP A 148 -1.67 13.94 -4.69
N TRP A 149 -2.67 13.74 -5.55
CA TRP A 149 -3.12 12.41 -5.94
C TRP A 149 -2.13 11.78 -6.92
N GLY A 150 -1.48 10.71 -6.49
CA GLY A 150 -0.44 10.06 -7.27
C GLY A 150 -0.21 8.60 -6.85
N PRO A 151 0.78 7.94 -7.46
CA PRO A 151 1.23 6.64 -6.99
C PRO A 151 1.74 6.72 -5.56
N SER A 152 1.29 5.79 -4.72
CA SER A 152 1.79 5.65 -3.35
C SER A 152 3.27 5.25 -3.36
N GLU A 153 4.03 5.68 -2.35
CA GLU A 153 5.40 5.20 -2.12
C GLU A 153 5.47 3.68 -1.93
N ASN A 154 4.34 3.06 -1.55
CA ASN A 154 4.19 1.62 -1.40
C ASN A 154 3.60 0.94 -2.66
N ASP A 155 3.56 1.64 -3.82
CA ASP A 155 3.07 1.08 -5.08
C ASP A 155 4.07 0.08 -5.66
N ILE A 156 3.78 -1.20 -5.52
CA ILE A 156 4.55 -2.29 -6.14
C ILE A 156 3.74 -2.85 -7.30
N ARG A 157 4.08 -2.41 -8.51
CA ARG A 157 3.32 -2.79 -9.72
C ARG A 157 3.34 -4.27 -10.04
N HIS A 158 4.48 -4.91 -9.84
CA HIS A 158 4.70 -6.30 -10.20
C HIS A 158 5.37 -7.02 -9.04
N ARG A 159 4.74 -8.07 -8.56
CA ARG A 159 5.29 -8.93 -7.53
C ARG A 159 5.16 -10.38 -7.95
N PHE A 160 6.29 -11.09 -8.00
CA PHE A 160 6.34 -12.51 -8.23
C PHE A 160 6.91 -13.22 -7.02
N THR A 161 6.24 -14.26 -6.58
CA THR A 161 6.72 -15.13 -5.49
C THR A 161 6.69 -16.56 -5.96
N TRP A 162 7.71 -17.32 -5.60
CA TRP A 162 7.84 -18.75 -5.85
C TRP A 162 8.29 -19.46 -4.60
N SER A 163 7.69 -20.62 -4.35
CA SER A 163 8.13 -21.59 -3.36
C SER A 163 8.05 -22.99 -3.94
N SER A 164 9.06 -23.81 -3.70
CA SER A 164 9.05 -25.21 -4.10
C SER A 164 9.66 -26.09 -3.02
N VAL A 165 9.09 -27.26 -2.83
CA VAL A 165 9.60 -28.29 -1.94
C VAL A 165 9.74 -29.57 -2.76
N TYR A 166 10.94 -30.14 -2.75
CA TYR A 166 11.22 -31.41 -3.40
C TYR A 166 11.69 -32.44 -2.40
N GLU A 167 10.98 -33.54 -2.29
CA GLU A 167 11.39 -34.69 -1.49
C GLU A 167 12.37 -35.54 -2.30
N ILE A 168 13.65 -35.47 -1.93
CA ILE A 168 14.68 -36.30 -2.56
C ILE A 168 14.41 -37.78 -2.22
N PRO A 169 14.27 -38.66 -3.25
CA PRO A 169 13.88 -40.06 -3.06
C PRO A 169 15.07 -40.91 -2.55
N VAL A 170 15.76 -40.46 -1.48
CA VAL A 170 16.88 -41.18 -0.84
C VAL A 170 16.59 -41.38 0.63
N GLY A 171 16.90 -42.54 1.17
CA GLY A 171 16.74 -42.84 2.59
C GLY A 171 16.01 -44.14 2.87
N LYS A 172 15.80 -44.45 4.16
CA LYS A 172 15.21 -45.68 4.66
C LYS A 172 13.79 -45.90 4.10
N GLY A 173 13.60 -46.94 3.27
CA GLY A 173 12.32 -47.25 2.63
C GLY A 173 12.10 -46.59 1.26
N ARG A 174 13.09 -45.92 0.69
CA ARG A 174 13.10 -45.35 -0.68
C ARG A 174 14.33 -45.86 -1.43
N VAL A 175 14.29 -45.79 -2.79
CA VAL A 175 15.37 -46.28 -3.66
C VAL A 175 16.67 -45.60 -3.28
N ASN A 176 17.64 -46.34 -2.76
CA ASN A 176 19.01 -45.85 -2.54
C ASN A 176 19.74 -45.82 -3.87
N LEU A 177 19.99 -44.64 -4.40
CA LEU A 177 20.91 -44.48 -5.52
C LEU A 177 22.32 -44.89 -5.07
N GLY A 178 22.74 -46.11 -5.38
CA GLY A 178 24.09 -46.58 -5.15
C GLY A 178 24.29 -47.71 -4.09
N ARG A 179 23.23 -48.25 -3.49
CA ARG A 179 23.33 -49.53 -2.76
C ARG A 179 22.52 -50.59 -3.50
N PRO A 180 23.12 -51.76 -3.86
CA PRO A 180 22.35 -52.91 -4.33
C PRO A 180 21.34 -53.31 -3.28
N ASP A 181 20.12 -53.59 -3.70
CA ASP A 181 19.07 -54.10 -2.81
C ASP A 181 19.51 -55.51 -2.28
N PRO A 182 19.75 -55.66 -0.97
CA PRO A 182 20.20 -56.93 -0.44
C PRO A 182 19.15 -58.05 -0.57
N ARG A 183 17.99 -57.79 -1.12
CA ARG A 183 16.95 -58.82 -1.37
C ARG A 183 17.06 -59.46 -2.77
N ILE A 184 17.94 -58.94 -3.63
CA ILE A 184 18.10 -59.49 -5.01
C ILE A 184 19.21 -60.54 -5.03
N ASP A 185 20.08 -60.60 -4.02
CA ASP A 185 21.23 -61.55 -4.00
C ASP A 185 20.96 -62.85 -3.24
N GLY A 186 19.69 -63.20 -3.00
CA GLY A 186 19.30 -64.36 -2.16
C GLY A 186 18.55 -65.49 -2.88
N GLU A 187 18.48 -65.54 -4.21
CA GLU A 187 17.92 -66.68 -4.93
C GLU A 187 18.86 -67.13 -6.06
N ILE A 188 19.77 -68.02 -5.71
CA ILE A 188 20.31 -69.08 -6.60
C ILE A 188 20.35 -70.38 -5.77
#